data_fa076ab20f0a150483ecfc31a85b2918
#
_entry.id   fa076ab20f0a150483ecfc31a85b2918
#
_cell.length_a   1.000
_cell.length_b   1.000
_cell.length_c   1.000
_cell.angle_alpha   90.00
_cell.angle_beta   90.00
_cell.angle_gamma   90.00
#
_symmetry.space_group_name_H-M   'P 1'
#
loop_
_entity.id
_entity.type
_entity.pdbx_description
1 polymer ?
#
loop_
_entity_poly.entity_id
_entity_poly.type
_entity_poly.pdbx_seq_one_letter_code
_entity_poly.pdbx_strand_id
1 'polypeptide(L)'
;MSNIDQSKIRNFCIIAHIDHGKSTLADRIIEMTGLLTSREMQAQVLDNMDLERERGITIKAQTVRIIYKAKDGEEYIFNLIDTPGHVDFNYEVSRSLAACDGAILVVDAAQGIEAQTLANVYLALDHDLDILPVINKIDLPSADPQRVIEEIEDVIGIEAQDAPLISAKNGINIDQVLEQVVERIPAPVGNPDAPLKALIFDSLYDSYKGVIVFCRIKEGRVKVGTTIKMMATNAVADVVEVGYFGPGQFIPCDELSAGMVGYITASLKNVKDTQVGDTVTDANNPCDQPLEGYKKVNPMVYCGLYPADGAKYGDLRDALEKLQLNDAALQFEPETSVALGFGFRCGFLGLLHLEIIQERLEREYNLDLVTTAPGVIYKVHKVDGEVIELTNPSNLPDPTMIDYMEEPMVSAEIMVTSEFIGQIMYLFQERRGIYISMEYMEESRALIKYELPLNEIIYDFFDALKSRSRGYASFDYELKGYVKSELVKLDILINREEIDALSFIVHKDTAYERGRRMCEKLKEEIPRHLFEIPIQAAIGSKVIARETVKAMRKDVLAKCYGGDITRKRKLLEKQKEGKKRMRQIGNVEIPQKAFMSVLKLDDK
;
A
#
# COMPACT_ATOMS: atom_id res chain seq x y z
N MET A 1 22.06 34.15 -2.05
CA MET A 1 22.84 33.07 -1.40
C MET A 1 24.05 32.79 -2.25
N SER A 2 25.25 32.64 -1.66
CA SER A 2 26.47 32.23 -2.34
C SER A 2 26.21 30.92 -3.11
N ASN A 3 26.83 30.80 -4.29
CA ASN A 3 26.84 29.58 -5.11
C ASN A 3 27.03 28.35 -4.20
N ILE A 4 26.00 27.52 -4.06
CA ILE A 4 26.11 26.26 -3.31
C ILE A 4 27.08 25.39 -4.08
N ASP A 5 28.17 24.99 -3.45
CA ASP A 5 29.14 24.09 -4.06
C ASP A 5 28.52 22.69 -4.20
N GLN A 6 28.32 22.24 -5.44
CA GLN A 6 27.74 20.93 -5.76
C GLN A 6 28.52 19.77 -5.11
N SER A 7 29.84 19.92 -4.93
CA SER A 7 30.68 18.91 -4.27
C SER A 7 30.31 18.66 -2.80
N LYS A 8 29.61 19.61 -2.18
CA LYS A 8 29.16 19.55 -0.78
C LYS A 8 27.71 19.04 -0.62
N ILE A 9 27.05 18.65 -1.71
CA ILE A 9 25.69 18.12 -1.64
C ILE A 9 25.76 16.59 -1.51
N ARG A 10 24.88 16.02 -0.68
CA ARG A 10 24.63 14.58 -0.55
C ARG A 10 23.13 14.32 -0.59
N ASN A 11 22.68 13.59 -1.60
CA ASN A 11 21.28 13.19 -1.74
C ASN A 11 21.17 11.72 -1.43
N PHE A 12 20.50 11.37 -0.36
CA PHE A 12 20.41 9.98 0.07
C PHE A 12 19.05 9.68 0.70
N CYS A 13 18.71 8.40 0.69
CA CYS A 13 17.55 7.86 1.36
C CYS A 13 17.95 6.87 2.45
N ILE A 14 16.98 6.46 3.25
CA ILE A 14 17.12 5.37 4.21
C ILE A 14 16.22 4.24 3.77
N ILE A 15 16.79 3.08 3.51
CA ILE A 15 16.10 1.83 3.20
C ILE A 15 16.26 0.83 4.34
N ALA A 16 15.20 0.15 4.70
CA ALA A 16 15.19 -0.81 5.80
C ALA A 16 13.98 -1.73 5.70
N HIS A 17 14.07 -2.89 6.35
CA HIS A 17 12.87 -3.66 6.68
C HIS A 17 12.01 -2.94 7.73
N ILE A 18 10.73 -3.29 7.80
CA ILE A 18 9.81 -2.80 8.83
C ILE A 18 10.40 -3.10 10.21
N ASP A 19 10.27 -2.16 11.14
CA ASP A 19 10.79 -2.25 12.51
C ASP A 19 12.32 -2.30 12.67
N HIS A 20 13.16 -2.22 11.62
CA HIS A 20 14.61 -2.12 11.75
C HIS A 20 15.10 -0.77 12.29
N GLY A 21 14.22 0.22 12.41
CA GLY A 21 14.49 1.51 13.04
C GLY A 21 14.82 2.64 12.08
N LYS A 22 14.33 2.58 10.84
CA LYS A 22 14.47 3.59 9.80
C LYS A 22 14.05 5.00 10.28
N SER A 23 12.80 5.19 10.70
CA SER A 23 12.27 6.50 11.14
C SER A 23 12.95 6.98 12.42
N THR A 24 13.36 6.05 13.31
CA THR A 24 14.14 6.39 14.50
C THR A 24 15.53 6.92 14.13
N LEU A 25 16.19 6.36 13.12
CA LEU A 25 17.47 6.87 12.62
C LEU A 25 17.29 8.25 11.98
N ALA A 26 16.27 8.45 11.17
CA ALA A 26 15.96 9.75 10.57
C ALA A 26 15.73 10.83 11.63
N ASP A 27 14.98 10.53 12.69
CA ASP A 27 14.79 11.42 13.84
C ASP A 27 16.12 11.79 14.51
N ARG A 28 17.03 10.82 14.71
CA ARG A 28 18.35 11.08 15.33
C ARG A 28 19.26 11.92 14.44
N ILE A 29 19.21 11.74 13.13
CA ILE A 29 19.95 12.58 12.19
C ILE A 29 19.46 14.03 12.29
N ILE A 30 18.15 14.26 12.33
CA ILE A 30 17.54 15.59 12.44
C ILE A 30 17.89 16.24 13.79
N GLU A 31 17.80 15.49 14.88
CA GLU A 31 18.15 15.95 16.23
C GLU A 31 19.63 16.35 16.33
N MET A 32 20.53 15.48 15.86
CA MET A 32 21.98 15.66 15.98
C MET A 32 22.51 16.84 15.16
N THR A 33 21.88 17.09 14.03
CA THR A 33 22.24 18.21 13.16
C THR A 33 21.66 19.55 13.63
N GLY A 34 20.85 19.54 14.71
CA GLY A 34 20.28 20.74 15.30
C GLY A 34 19.24 21.44 14.43
N LEU A 35 18.67 20.73 13.45
CA LEU A 35 17.64 21.27 12.57
C LEU A 35 16.36 21.60 13.34
N LEU A 36 16.05 20.81 14.37
CA LEU A 36 14.97 21.05 15.33
C LEU A 36 15.54 21.10 16.76
N THR A 37 14.95 21.96 17.59
CA THR A 37 15.30 22.00 19.01
C THR A 37 14.68 20.80 19.74
N SER A 38 15.25 20.40 20.89
CA SER A 38 14.74 19.29 21.71
C SER A 38 13.28 19.46 22.15
N ARG A 39 12.73 20.70 22.10
CA ARG A 39 11.32 20.98 22.41
C ARG A 39 10.39 20.78 21.22
N GLU A 40 10.93 20.91 20.02
CA GLU A 40 10.20 20.73 18.75
C GLU A 40 10.24 19.28 18.25
N MET A 41 11.21 18.50 18.76
CA MET A 41 11.34 17.07 18.43
C MET A 41 10.13 16.29 18.95
N GLN A 42 9.51 15.59 18.05
CA GLN A 42 8.48 14.56 18.30
C GLN A 42 8.99 13.24 17.75
N ALA A 43 8.47 12.13 18.23
CA ALA A 43 8.77 10.84 17.62
C ALA A 43 8.22 10.81 16.19
N GLN A 44 9.01 10.29 15.26
CA GLN A 44 8.66 10.20 13.83
C GLN A 44 8.34 11.59 13.24
N VAL A 45 9.28 12.52 13.38
CA VAL A 45 9.14 13.93 12.94
C VAL A 45 8.82 14.05 11.45
N LEU A 46 9.34 13.15 10.62
CA LEU A 46 9.09 13.13 9.19
C LEU A 46 7.72 12.51 8.84
N ASP A 47 7.15 11.68 9.70
CA ASP A 47 5.83 11.09 9.47
C ASP A 47 4.75 12.14 9.75
N ASN A 48 4.27 12.79 8.70
CA ASN A 48 3.34 13.92 8.81
C ASN A 48 1.86 13.51 8.98
N MET A 49 1.51 12.28 8.65
CA MET A 49 0.16 11.76 8.80
C MET A 49 -0.03 11.14 10.19
N ASP A 50 -1.19 11.37 10.81
CA ASP A 50 -1.53 10.70 12.07
C ASP A 50 -1.55 9.17 11.90
N LEU A 51 -1.96 8.69 10.73
CA LEU A 51 -1.95 7.26 10.38
C LEU A 51 -0.55 6.64 10.36
N GLU A 52 0.45 7.37 9.87
CA GLU A 52 1.84 6.92 9.88
C GLU A 52 2.33 6.69 11.31
N ARG A 53 2.05 7.66 12.20
CA ARG A 53 2.43 7.58 13.62
C ARG A 53 1.68 6.50 14.39
N GLU A 54 0.38 6.34 14.13
CA GLU A 54 -0.45 5.30 14.78
C GLU A 54 -0.02 3.89 14.37
N ARG A 55 0.33 3.69 13.11
CA ARG A 55 0.73 2.40 12.56
C ARG A 55 2.22 2.11 12.67
N GLY A 56 3.04 3.14 12.96
CA GLY A 56 4.50 3.04 13.04
C GLY A 56 5.17 2.78 11.70
N ILE A 57 4.54 3.17 10.58
CA ILE A 57 5.05 2.96 9.22
C ILE A 57 5.04 4.27 8.44
N THR A 58 6.07 4.51 7.65
CA THR A 58 6.08 5.59 6.66
C THR A 58 5.23 5.17 5.46
N ILE A 59 4.24 5.98 5.10
CA ILE A 59 3.33 5.76 3.96
C ILE A 59 3.81 6.54 2.75
N LYS A 60 4.13 7.83 2.96
CA LYS A 60 4.58 8.74 1.91
C LYS A 60 6.01 9.19 2.15
N ALA A 61 6.83 9.18 1.09
CA ALA A 61 8.20 9.66 1.17
C ALA A 61 8.24 11.13 1.61
N GLN A 62 9.10 11.44 2.58
CA GLN A 62 9.32 12.79 3.07
C GLN A 62 10.74 13.22 2.81
N THR A 63 10.90 14.46 2.39
CA THR A 63 12.22 15.01 2.07
C THR A 63 12.55 16.15 3.04
N VAL A 64 13.79 16.17 3.52
CA VAL A 64 14.28 17.26 4.36
C VAL A 64 15.71 17.62 3.99
N ARG A 65 15.99 18.94 3.92
CA ARG A 65 17.35 19.46 3.77
C ARG A 65 17.95 19.73 5.14
N ILE A 66 19.15 19.23 5.36
CA ILE A 66 19.91 19.33 6.58
C ILE A 66 21.27 19.96 6.25
N ILE A 67 21.77 20.84 7.11
CA ILE A 67 23.14 21.34 7.04
C ILE A 67 23.96 20.60 8.08
N TYR A 68 24.98 19.88 7.64
CA TYR A 68 25.87 19.12 8.51
C TYR A 68 27.28 19.68 8.46
N LYS A 69 27.84 19.98 9.64
CA LYS A 69 29.25 20.35 9.79
C LYS A 69 30.07 19.11 10.08
N ALA A 70 30.82 18.65 9.08
CA ALA A 70 31.63 17.44 9.18
C ALA A 70 32.91 17.66 10.00
N LYS A 71 33.58 16.54 10.32
CA LYS A 71 34.86 16.55 11.06
C LYS A 71 36.02 17.21 10.29
N ASP A 72 35.92 17.31 8.97
CA ASP A 72 36.84 18.07 8.11
C ASP A 72 36.72 19.59 8.29
N GLY A 73 35.71 20.07 9.03
CA GLY A 73 35.41 21.47 9.29
C GLY A 73 34.52 22.14 8.25
N GLU A 74 34.16 21.44 7.16
CA GLU A 74 33.34 21.95 6.08
C GLU A 74 31.85 21.70 6.36
N GLU A 75 30.99 22.50 5.71
CA GLU A 75 29.54 22.34 5.79
C GLU A 75 29.03 21.62 4.55
N TYR A 76 28.25 20.56 4.77
CA TYR A 76 27.61 19.76 3.75
C TYR A 76 26.10 19.96 3.77
N ILE A 77 25.49 19.89 2.61
CA ILE A 77 24.04 19.91 2.43
C ILE A 77 23.57 18.47 2.23
N PHE A 78 22.84 17.94 3.18
CA PHE A 78 22.20 16.65 3.12
C PHE A 78 20.75 16.82 2.71
N ASN A 79 20.34 16.20 1.62
CA ASN A 79 18.95 16.02 1.27
C ASN A 79 18.58 14.58 1.62
N LEU A 80 17.97 14.42 2.78
CA LEU A 80 17.49 13.14 3.28
C LEU A 80 16.08 12.90 2.73
N ILE A 81 15.86 11.77 2.08
CA ILE A 81 14.56 11.30 1.62
C ILE A 81 14.19 10.06 2.43
N ASP A 82 13.22 10.18 3.33
CA ASP A 82 12.68 9.04 4.08
C ASP A 82 11.70 8.28 3.21
N THR A 83 11.92 6.97 3.05
CA THR A 83 11.15 6.12 2.13
C THR A 83 10.22 5.17 2.90
N PRO A 84 9.07 4.76 2.34
CA PRO A 84 8.28 3.67 2.90
C PRO A 84 9.10 2.38 3.03
N GLY A 85 8.74 1.52 3.99
CA GLY A 85 9.39 0.22 4.18
C GLY A 85 8.52 -0.99 3.81
N HIS A 86 7.26 -0.77 3.36
CA HIS A 86 6.31 -1.85 3.10
C HIS A 86 6.20 -2.16 1.61
N VAL A 87 6.02 -3.45 1.26
CA VAL A 87 5.94 -3.94 -0.13
C VAL A 87 4.88 -3.22 -0.97
N ASP A 88 3.72 -2.88 -0.41
CA ASP A 88 2.66 -2.16 -1.12
C ASP A 88 3.11 -0.78 -1.62
N PHE A 89 4.19 -0.22 -1.05
CA PHE A 89 4.73 1.09 -1.40
C PHE A 89 6.05 1.04 -2.16
N ASN A 90 6.45 -0.10 -2.71
CA ASN A 90 7.68 -0.24 -3.50
C ASN A 90 7.78 0.79 -4.64
N TYR A 91 6.64 1.22 -5.16
CA TYR A 91 6.59 2.29 -6.16
C TYR A 91 7.04 3.66 -5.61
N GLU A 92 6.62 4.02 -4.39
CA GLU A 92 7.08 5.24 -3.70
C GLU A 92 8.57 5.14 -3.38
N VAL A 93 9.04 3.95 -2.99
CA VAL A 93 10.47 3.67 -2.77
C VAL A 93 11.26 3.92 -4.05
N SER A 94 10.90 3.28 -5.16
CA SER A 94 11.59 3.42 -6.45
C SER A 94 11.69 4.87 -6.92
N ARG A 95 10.64 5.67 -6.75
CA ARG A 95 10.65 7.10 -7.07
C ARG A 95 11.63 7.89 -6.23
N SER A 96 11.65 7.61 -4.95
CA SER A 96 12.54 8.29 -4.00
C SER A 96 14.00 7.95 -4.27
N LEU A 97 14.29 6.69 -4.60
CA LEU A 97 15.62 6.22 -4.97
C LEU A 97 16.17 6.97 -6.19
N ALA A 98 15.38 7.18 -7.23
CA ALA A 98 15.81 7.91 -8.43
C ALA A 98 16.18 9.38 -8.17
N ALA A 99 15.75 9.96 -7.05
CA ALA A 99 16.15 11.30 -6.62
C ALA A 99 17.44 11.31 -5.79
N CYS A 100 17.98 10.15 -5.42
CA CYS A 100 19.16 9.98 -4.58
C CYS A 100 20.43 9.68 -5.38
N ASP A 101 21.57 9.79 -4.73
CA ASP A 101 22.90 9.38 -5.19
C ASP A 101 23.45 8.23 -4.32
N GLY A 102 22.83 7.96 -3.17
CA GLY A 102 23.15 6.83 -2.30
C GLY A 102 22.01 6.46 -1.36
N ALA A 103 22.12 5.32 -0.72
CA ALA A 103 21.14 4.78 0.21
C ALA A 103 21.81 4.27 1.50
N ILE A 104 21.27 4.63 2.66
CA ILE A 104 21.64 4.03 3.94
C ILE A 104 20.79 2.77 4.13
N LEU A 105 21.42 1.61 4.19
CA LEU A 105 20.79 0.34 4.46
C LEU A 105 20.82 0.04 5.96
N VAL A 106 19.69 0.14 6.64
CA VAL A 106 19.61 -0.15 8.08
C VAL A 106 19.21 -1.59 8.31
N VAL A 107 20.07 -2.34 8.99
CA VAL A 107 19.85 -3.75 9.35
C VAL A 107 19.84 -3.89 10.87
N ASP A 108 18.87 -4.64 11.40
CA ASP A 108 18.77 -4.95 12.83
C ASP A 108 19.85 -5.95 13.25
N ALA A 109 20.64 -5.62 14.28
CA ALA A 109 21.71 -6.47 14.80
C ALA A 109 21.24 -7.82 15.35
N ALA A 110 19.95 -7.98 15.68
CA ALA A 110 19.37 -9.22 16.18
C ALA A 110 18.67 -10.04 15.07
N GLN A 111 17.96 -9.36 14.17
CA GLN A 111 17.17 -10.02 13.11
C GLN A 111 18.00 -10.30 11.85
N GLY A 112 18.94 -9.41 11.50
CA GLY A 112 19.74 -9.54 10.28
C GLY A 112 18.95 -9.17 9.01
N ILE A 113 19.30 -9.77 7.88
CA ILE A 113 18.67 -9.52 6.59
C ILE A 113 17.28 -10.16 6.53
N GLU A 114 16.29 -9.43 6.01
CA GLU A 114 14.93 -9.86 5.79
C GLU A 114 14.57 -9.77 4.29
N ALA A 115 13.46 -10.40 3.84
CA ALA A 115 13.08 -10.42 2.43
C ALA A 115 12.95 -9.01 1.82
N GLN A 116 12.31 -8.08 2.55
CA GLN A 116 12.20 -6.68 2.12
C GLN A 116 13.55 -5.95 2.09
N THR A 117 14.52 -6.37 2.90
CA THR A 117 15.88 -5.82 2.85
C THR A 117 16.49 -6.09 1.48
N LEU A 118 16.39 -7.33 1.00
CA LEU A 118 16.88 -7.72 -0.32
C LEU A 118 16.17 -6.98 -1.45
N ALA A 119 14.84 -6.93 -1.41
CA ALA A 119 14.04 -6.21 -2.41
C ALA A 119 14.43 -4.73 -2.51
N ASN A 120 14.58 -4.04 -1.37
CA ASN A 120 15.00 -2.64 -1.33
C ASN A 120 16.44 -2.44 -1.83
N VAL A 121 17.34 -3.38 -1.54
CA VAL A 121 18.72 -3.34 -2.04
C VAL A 121 18.75 -3.49 -3.56
N TYR A 122 18.01 -4.45 -4.13
CA TYR A 122 17.93 -4.62 -5.58
C TYR A 122 17.36 -3.38 -6.26
N LEU A 123 16.30 -2.78 -5.70
CA LEU A 123 15.77 -1.51 -6.20
C LEU A 123 16.81 -0.38 -6.17
N ALA A 124 17.63 -0.30 -5.11
CA ALA A 124 18.69 0.70 -5.02
C ALA A 124 19.80 0.46 -6.06
N LEU A 125 20.18 -0.79 -6.30
CA LEU A 125 21.15 -1.19 -7.32
C LEU A 125 20.64 -0.92 -8.75
N ASP A 126 19.35 -1.14 -9.01
CA ASP A 126 18.72 -0.80 -10.30
C ASP A 126 18.78 0.70 -10.63
N HIS A 127 18.93 1.55 -9.60
CA HIS A 127 19.12 3.00 -9.74
C HIS A 127 20.59 3.44 -9.62
N ASP A 128 21.56 2.52 -9.68
CA ASP A 128 23.00 2.76 -9.55
C ASP A 128 23.38 3.54 -8.26
N LEU A 129 22.71 3.27 -7.14
CA LEU A 129 23.00 3.95 -5.88
C LEU A 129 24.13 3.29 -5.11
N ASP A 130 25.01 4.11 -4.51
CA ASP A 130 25.96 3.63 -3.51
C ASP A 130 25.24 3.28 -2.21
N ILE A 131 25.39 2.04 -1.75
CA ILE A 131 24.71 1.52 -0.56
C ILE A 131 25.65 1.54 0.63
N LEU A 132 25.22 2.23 1.70
CA LEU A 132 25.94 2.33 2.97
C LEU A 132 25.25 1.47 4.02
N PRO A 133 25.78 0.27 4.37
CA PRO A 133 25.22 -0.55 5.42
C PRO A 133 25.43 0.07 6.80
N VAL A 134 24.41 -0.01 7.66
CA VAL A 134 24.38 0.45 9.04
C VAL A 134 23.70 -0.59 9.92
N ILE A 135 24.36 -1.06 10.96
CA ILE A 135 23.83 -2.08 11.85
C ILE A 135 23.26 -1.43 13.10
N ASN A 136 21.94 -1.53 13.24
CA ASN A 136 21.16 -0.87 14.29
C ASN A 136 20.77 -1.81 15.42
N LYS A 137 20.34 -1.25 16.53
CA LYS A 137 19.85 -1.94 17.74
C LYS A 137 20.92 -2.78 18.44
N ILE A 138 22.18 -2.33 18.44
CA ILE A 138 23.27 -3.00 19.17
C ILE A 138 23.07 -3.04 20.68
N ASP A 139 22.09 -2.29 21.20
CA ASP A 139 21.69 -2.25 22.61
C ASP A 139 20.83 -3.45 23.03
N LEU A 140 20.33 -4.25 22.10
CA LEU A 140 19.53 -5.42 22.42
C LEU A 140 20.39 -6.56 22.96
N PRO A 141 19.91 -7.32 23.98
CA PRO A 141 20.65 -8.48 24.50
C PRO A 141 20.90 -9.60 23.47
N SER A 142 20.06 -9.66 22.42
CA SER A 142 20.16 -10.63 21.33
C SER A 142 20.95 -10.11 20.13
N ALA A 143 21.56 -8.91 20.22
CA ALA A 143 22.31 -8.33 19.14
C ALA A 143 23.60 -9.10 18.87
N ASP A 144 23.83 -9.45 17.60
CA ASP A 144 25.06 -10.06 17.11
C ASP A 144 25.52 -9.32 15.84
N PRO A 145 26.19 -8.16 16.01
CA PRO A 145 26.61 -7.35 14.86
C PRO A 145 27.58 -8.07 13.93
N GLN A 146 28.47 -8.93 14.47
CA GLN A 146 29.47 -9.62 13.65
C GLN A 146 28.80 -10.61 12.68
N ARG A 147 27.82 -11.37 13.17
CA ARG A 147 27.01 -12.26 12.33
C ARG A 147 26.31 -11.48 11.21
N VAL A 148 25.71 -10.32 11.54
CA VAL A 148 24.99 -9.52 10.55
C VAL A 148 25.93 -8.89 9.51
N ILE A 149 27.17 -8.52 9.89
CA ILE A 149 28.21 -8.09 8.93
C ILE A 149 28.48 -9.20 7.91
N GLU A 150 28.77 -10.41 8.40
CA GLU A 150 29.04 -11.58 7.56
C GLU A 150 27.84 -11.90 6.65
N GLU A 151 26.62 -11.83 7.19
CA GLU A 151 25.37 -12.02 6.43
C GLU A 151 25.21 -11.00 5.30
N ILE A 152 25.54 -9.71 5.53
CA ILE A 152 25.49 -8.65 4.50
C ILE A 152 26.51 -8.94 3.39
N GLU A 153 27.73 -9.33 3.76
CA GLU A 153 28.79 -9.62 2.78
C GLU A 153 28.48 -10.87 1.95
N ASP A 154 28.00 -11.93 2.59
CA ASP A 154 27.74 -13.21 1.93
C ASP A 154 26.46 -13.18 1.07
N VAL A 155 25.39 -12.53 1.55
CA VAL A 155 24.07 -12.55 0.90
C VAL A 155 23.89 -11.42 -0.10
N ILE A 156 24.33 -10.22 0.25
CA ILE A 156 24.16 -9.02 -0.59
C ILE A 156 25.41 -8.77 -1.44
N GLY A 157 26.59 -9.14 -0.95
CA GLY A 157 27.86 -8.91 -1.64
C GLY A 157 28.41 -7.50 -1.47
N ILE A 158 28.00 -6.77 -0.43
CA ILE A 158 28.45 -5.41 -0.12
C ILE A 158 29.41 -5.45 1.07
N GLU A 159 30.56 -4.75 0.99
CA GLU A 159 31.49 -4.64 2.11
C GLU A 159 30.82 -3.99 3.33
N ALA A 160 30.83 -4.68 4.47
CA ALA A 160 30.18 -4.25 5.70
C ALA A 160 31.10 -4.22 6.94
N GLN A 161 32.39 -4.53 6.80
CA GLN A 161 33.35 -4.57 7.92
C GLN A 161 33.46 -3.21 8.64
N ASP A 162 33.36 -2.11 7.89
CA ASP A 162 33.41 -0.75 8.42
C ASP A 162 32.02 -0.15 8.69
N ALA A 163 30.96 -0.96 8.64
CA ALA A 163 29.58 -0.49 8.86
C ALA A 163 29.43 0.10 10.27
N PRO A 164 28.84 1.30 10.43
CA PRO A 164 28.55 1.87 11.73
C PRO A 164 27.65 0.96 12.57
N LEU A 165 28.10 0.63 13.77
CA LEU A 165 27.33 -0.12 14.76
C LEU A 165 26.61 0.86 15.67
N ILE A 166 25.28 0.99 15.52
CA ILE A 166 24.51 2.06 16.15
C ILE A 166 23.38 1.54 17.05
N SER A 167 22.96 2.42 17.96
CA SER A 167 21.63 2.35 18.57
C SER A 167 20.91 3.66 18.27
N ALA A 168 20.04 3.65 17.27
CA ALA A 168 19.23 4.82 16.94
C ALA A 168 18.35 5.25 18.13
N LYS A 169 17.80 4.28 18.87
CA LYS A 169 17.00 4.54 20.08
C LYS A 169 17.77 5.32 21.13
N ASN A 170 19.03 4.96 21.37
CA ASN A 170 19.88 5.55 22.42
C ASN A 170 20.81 6.66 21.90
N GLY A 171 20.79 6.95 20.59
CA GLY A 171 21.66 7.97 19.97
C GLY A 171 23.14 7.59 19.92
N ILE A 172 23.47 6.28 19.94
CA ILE A 172 24.85 5.79 19.97
C ILE A 172 25.38 5.75 18.54
N ASN A 173 26.59 6.33 18.32
CA ASN A 173 27.37 6.29 17.07
C ASN A 173 26.67 6.89 15.84
N ILE A 174 25.68 7.77 16.00
CA ILE A 174 24.98 8.39 14.88
C ILE A 174 25.93 9.32 14.08
N ASP A 175 26.90 9.95 14.77
CA ASP A 175 27.93 10.77 14.14
C ASP A 175 28.77 9.97 13.12
N GLN A 176 29.02 8.69 13.37
CA GLN A 176 29.75 7.83 12.43
C GLN A 176 28.96 7.64 11.13
N VAL A 177 27.63 7.51 11.21
CA VAL A 177 26.79 7.40 10.01
C VAL A 177 26.89 8.68 9.18
N LEU A 178 26.80 9.87 9.81
CA LEU A 178 26.88 11.15 9.12
C LEU A 178 28.24 11.38 8.44
N GLU A 179 29.34 10.98 9.10
CA GLU A 179 30.68 11.06 8.50
C GLU A 179 30.81 10.10 7.30
N GLN A 180 30.30 8.88 7.41
CA GLN A 180 30.32 7.94 6.29
C GLN A 180 29.46 8.39 5.11
N VAL A 181 28.36 9.09 5.36
CA VAL A 181 27.58 9.76 4.29
C VAL A 181 28.43 10.78 3.54
N VAL A 182 29.25 11.57 4.23
CA VAL A 182 30.18 12.53 3.60
C VAL A 182 31.25 11.81 2.76
N GLU A 183 31.82 10.72 3.30
CA GLU A 183 32.94 10.01 2.69
C GLU A 183 32.56 9.10 1.53
N ARG A 184 31.45 8.36 1.66
CA ARG A 184 31.08 7.26 0.74
C ARG A 184 30.00 7.63 -0.28
N ILE A 185 29.03 8.49 0.10
CA ILE A 185 27.98 8.88 -0.87
C ILE A 185 28.57 9.97 -1.79
N PRO A 186 28.52 9.75 -3.11
CA PRO A 186 29.09 10.69 -4.05
C PRO A 186 28.33 12.01 -4.09
N ALA A 187 29.04 13.07 -4.46
CA ALA A 187 28.40 14.33 -4.79
C ALA A 187 27.60 14.18 -6.10
N PRO A 188 26.46 14.86 -6.22
CA PRO A 188 25.67 14.79 -7.43
C PRO A 188 26.43 15.31 -8.65
N VAL A 189 26.25 14.65 -9.77
CA VAL A 189 26.83 15.05 -11.05
C VAL A 189 25.80 15.88 -11.83
N GLY A 190 26.24 16.91 -12.59
CA GLY A 190 25.37 17.71 -13.44
C GLY A 190 26.01 19.06 -13.79
N ASN A 191 25.64 19.61 -14.94
CA ASN A 191 26.14 20.91 -15.40
C ASN A 191 25.08 22.01 -15.18
N PRO A 192 25.33 22.99 -14.27
CA PRO A 192 24.36 24.06 -14.03
C PRO A 192 24.11 24.99 -15.21
N ASP A 193 24.99 25.00 -16.22
CA ASP A 193 24.87 25.86 -17.41
C ASP A 193 24.24 25.12 -18.62
N ALA A 194 23.92 23.86 -18.50
CA ALA A 194 23.18 23.07 -19.49
C ALA A 194 21.69 23.44 -19.53
N PRO A 195 20.95 23.03 -20.57
CA PRO A 195 19.49 23.11 -20.57
C PRO A 195 18.88 22.40 -19.37
N LEU A 196 17.84 23.00 -18.78
CA LEU A 196 17.18 22.46 -17.60
C LEU A 196 16.65 21.04 -17.85
N LYS A 197 17.06 20.10 -16.99
CA LYS A 197 16.51 18.76 -16.86
C LYS A 197 16.23 18.48 -15.39
N ALA A 198 14.96 18.44 -15.01
CA ALA A 198 14.55 18.10 -13.65
C ALA A 198 13.60 16.91 -13.68
N LEU A 199 13.88 15.91 -12.84
CA LEU A 199 13.03 14.72 -12.68
C LEU A 199 11.98 15.00 -11.60
N ILE A 200 10.72 14.79 -11.93
CA ILE A 200 9.63 14.84 -10.95
C ILE A 200 9.58 13.49 -10.22
N PHE A 201 9.88 13.47 -8.93
CA PHE A 201 9.79 12.24 -8.15
C PHE A 201 8.52 12.17 -7.28
N ASP A 202 7.88 13.32 -6.97
CA ASP A 202 6.59 13.37 -6.28
C ASP A 202 5.86 14.68 -6.59
N SER A 203 4.58 14.77 -6.21
CA SER A 203 3.79 15.99 -6.31
C SER A 203 2.76 16.08 -5.19
N LEU A 204 2.42 17.30 -4.81
CA LEU A 204 1.43 17.59 -3.79
C LEU A 204 0.47 18.66 -4.32
N TYR A 205 -0.81 18.48 -4.08
CA TYR A 205 -1.78 19.53 -4.29
C TYR A 205 -2.07 20.28 -2.98
N ASP A 206 -1.81 21.57 -3.00
CA ASP A 206 -2.14 22.49 -1.91
C ASP A 206 -3.25 23.42 -2.36
N SER A 207 -4.29 23.64 -1.52
CA SER A 207 -5.44 24.46 -1.86
C SER A 207 -5.11 25.93 -2.10
N TYR A 208 -3.96 26.43 -1.59
CA TYR A 208 -3.50 27.82 -1.69
C TYR A 208 -2.41 27.98 -2.75
N LYS A 209 -1.46 27.06 -2.80
CA LYS A 209 -0.29 27.13 -3.71
C LYS A 209 -0.54 26.39 -5.04
N GLY A 210 -1.62 25.63 -5.18
CA GLY A 210 -1.88 24.79 -6.33
C GLY A 210 -1.01 23.53 -6.33
N VAL A 211 -0.52 23.13 -7.50
CA VAL A 211 0.36 21.97 -7.65
C VAL A 211 1.78 22.34 -7.24
N ILE A 212 2.31 21.60 -6.28
CA ILE A 212 3.71 21.65 -5.84
C ILE A 212 4.41 20.41 -6.39
N VAL A 213 5.39 20.61 -7.25
CA VAL A 213 6.14 19.53 -7.90
C VAL A 213 7.45 19.34 -7.14
N PHE A 214 7.71 18.12 -6.67
CA PHE A 214 8.96 17.74 -6.03
C PHE A 214 9.92 17.23 -7.09
N CYS A 215 11.08 17.84 -7.18
CA CYS A 215 12.00 17.55 -8.26
C CYS A 215 13.46 17.45 -7.83
N ARG A 216 14.18 16.61 -8.57
CA ARG A 216 15.63 16.55 -8.57
C ARG A 216 16.14 17.24 -9.82
N ILE A 217 16.94 18.29 -9.67
CA ILE A 217 17.59 18.96 -10.78
C ILE A 217 18.81 18.12 -11.20
N LYS A 218 18.74 17.50 -12.38
CA LYS A 218 19.87 16.73 -12.95
C LYS A 218 20.81 17.65 -13.72
N GLU A 219 20.28 18.58 -14.53
CA GLU A 219 21.03 19.55 -15.34
C GLU A 219 20.37 20.93 -15.30
N GLY A 220 21.16 21.98 -15.49
CA GLY A 220 20.65 23.34 -15.61
C GLY A 220 20.26 23.99 -14.30
N ARG A 221 19.41 25.01 -14.40
CA ARG A 221 18.89 25.82 -13.27
C ARG A 221 17.43 26.18 -13.52
N VAL A 222 16.70 26.36 -12.43
CA VAL A 222 15.34 26.89 -12.45
C VAL A 222 15.17 27.95 -11.36
N LYS A 223 14.52 29.06 -11.71
CA LYS A 223 14.24 30.19 -10.80
C LYS A 223 12.82 30.71 -11.01
N VAL A 224 12.38 31.56 -10.10
CA VAL A 224 11.09 32.26 -10.24
C VAL A 224 11.04 33.02 -11.56
N GLY A 225 9.92 32.90 -12.28
CA GLY A 225 9.70 33.50 -13.60
C GLY A 225 10.26 32.69 -14.77
N THR A 226 10.90 31.54 -14.56
CA THR A 226 11.24 30.61 -15.65
C THR A 226 9.96 30.02 -16.21
N THR A 227 9.79 30.06 -17.55
CA THR A 227 8.70 29.35 -18.22
C THR A 227 9.12 27.89 -18.42
N ILE A 228 8.53 26.98 -17.67
CA ILE A 228 8.83 25.54 -17.73
C ILE A 228 7.86 24.79 -18.64
N LYS A 229 8.33 23.66 -19.18
CA LYS A 229 7.55 22.71 -19.97
C LYS A 229 7.69 21.33 -19.38
N MET A 230 6.56 20.65 -19.16
CA MET A 230 6.46 19.23 -18.85
C MET A 230 6.62 18.44 -20.15
N MET A 231 7.58 17.52 -20.22
CA MET A 231 7.89 16.87 -21.51
C MET A 231 6.87 15.79 -21.90
N ALA A 232 6.28 15.07 -20.94
CA ALA A 232 5.28 14.03 -21.22
C ALA A 232 3.91 14.62 -21.56
N THR A 233 3.44 15.62 -20.80
CA THR A 233 2.11 16.21 -20.97
C THR A 233 2.10 17.41 -21.92
N ASN A 234 3.27 17.96 -22.26
CA ASN A 234 3.46 19.20 -23.01
C ASN A 234 2.83 20.44 -22.34
N ALA A 235 2.48 20.36 -21.06
CA ALA A 235 1.98 21.49 -20.31
C ALA A 235 3.09 22.53 -20.11
N VAL A 236 2.73 23.81 -20.28
CA VAL A 236 3.66 24.95 -20.11
C VAL A 236 3.11 25.84 -19.01
N ALA A 237 3.97 26.27 -18.10
CA ALA A 237 3.60 27.16 -17.01
C ALA A 237 4.78 28.01 -16.54
N ASP A 238 4.48 29.16 -15.94
CA ASP A 238 5.50 30.00 -15.33
C ASP A 238 5.72 29.58 -13.87
N VAL A 239 6.98 29.50 -13.47
CA VAL A 239 7.40 29.20 -12.10
C VAL A 239 7.07 30.39 -11.20
N VAL A 240 6.27 30.12 -10.17
CA VAL A 240 5.84 31.09 -9.18
C VAL A 240 6.80 31.10 -7.97
N GLU A 241 7.21 29.94 -7.52
CA GLU A 241 8.12 29.77 -6.39
C GLU A 241 9.00 28.54 -6.61
N VAL A 242 10.24 28.61 -6.17
CA VAL A 242 11.15 27.46 -6.03
C VAL A 242 11.69 27.44 -4.61
N GLY A 243 12.03 26.26 -4.10
CA GLY A 243 12.55 26.14 -2.75
C GLY A 243 12.98 24.72 -2.40
N TYR A 244 13.32 24.53 -1.13
CA TYR A 244 13.74 23.26 -0.56
C TYR A 244 12.90 22.90 0.67
N PHE A 245 13.05 21.66 1.14
CA PHE A 245 12.23 21.11 2.20
C PHE A 245 12.86 21.31 3.56
N GLY A 246 12.15 21.96 4.47
CA GLY A 246 12.42 21.95 5.90
C GLY A 246 11.53 20.94 6.62
N PRO A 247 11.72 20.73 7.94
CA PRO A 247 10.86 19.84 8.72
C PRO A 247 9.41 20.35 8.71
N GLY A 248 8.53 19.63 8.00
CA GLY A 248 7.11 19.97 7.88
C GLY A 248 6.80 21.29 7.17
N GLN A 249 7.75 21.91 6.46
CA GLN A 249 7.57 23.21 5.80
C GLN A 249 8.34 23.35 4.49
N PHE A 250 7.81 24.19 3.60
CA PHE A 250 8.46 24.59 2.34
C PHE A 250 9.24 25.89 2.54
N ILE A 251 10.53 25.89 2.23
CA ILE A 251 11.42 27.06 2.41
C ILE A 251 11.78 27.61 1.03
N PRO A 252 11.30 28.83 0.67
CA PRO A 252 11.61 29.42 -0.62
C PRO A 252 13.10 29.75 -0.77
N CYS A 253 13.60 29.67 -2.02
CA CYS A 253 14.95 30.11 -2.38
C CYS A 253 14.94 30.83 -3.73
N ASP A 254 16.08 31.42 -4.10
CA ASP A 254 16.18 32.20 -5.35
C ASP A 254 16.22 31.31 -6.58
N GLU A 255 16.93 30.18 -6.51
CA GLU A 255 17.08 29.22 -7.61
C GLU A 255 17.38 27.80 -7.10
N LEU A 256 17.06 26.81 -7.93
CA LEU A 256 17.54 25.44 -7.80
C LEU A 256 18.45 25.15 -9.00
N SER A 257 19.62 24.57 -8.74
CA SER A 257 20.62 24.21 -9.75
C SER A 257 20.92 22.72 -9.79
N ALA A 258 21.65 22.28 -10.80
CA ALA A 258 22.08 20.90 -10.96
C ALA A 258 22.60 20.30 -9.63
N GLY A 259 22.15 19.09 -9.32
CA GLY A 259 22.47 18.39 -8.09
C GLY A 259 21.51 18.62 -6.93
N MET A 260 20.66 19.66 -6.97
CA MET A 260 19.75 19.98 -5.87
C MET A 260 18.45 19.18 -5.93
N VAL A 261 17.91 18.87 -4.76
CA VAL A 261 16.55 18.40 -4.53
C VAL A 261 15.72 19.53 -3.95
N GLY A 262 14.53 19.77 -4.51
CA GLY A 262 13.67 20.84 -4.07
C GLY A 262 12.27 20.76 -4.67
N TYR A 263 11.52 21.84 -4.54
CA TYR A 263 10.18 21.93 -5.10
C TYR A 263 10.03 23.13 -6.04
N ILE A 264 9.09 22.98 -6.95
CA ILE A 264 8.67 24.03 -7.89
C ILE A 264 7.15 24.20 -7.73
N THR A 265 6.67 25.42 -7.56
CA THR A 265 5.27 25.76 -7.77
C THR A 265 5.13 26.51 -9.09
N ALA A 266 4.18 26.12 -9.88
CA ALA A 266 3.92 26.74 -11.17
C ALA A 266 2.42 26.99 -11.34
N SER A 267 2.06 27.94 -12.24
CA SER A 267 0.67 28.29 -12.53
C SER A 267 -0.07 27.20 -13.31
N LEU A 268 0.05 25.96 -12.86
CA LEU A 268 -0.63 24.79 -13.45
C LEU A 268 -2.08 24.75 -13.02
N LYS A 269 -3.00 24.67 -13.99
CA LYS A 269 -4.44 24.71 -13.74
C LYS A 269 -5.01 23.34 -13.39
N ASN A 270 -4.42 22.27 -13.88
CA ASN A 270 -4.86 20.90 -13.63
C ASN A 270 -3.69 20.08 -13.09
N VAL A 271 -3.98 19.25 -12.12
CA VAL A 271 -2.98 18.30 -11.59
C VAL A 271 -2.61 17.24 -12.62
N LYS A 272 -3.53 16.91 -13.53
CA LYS A 272 -3.26 16.01 -14.66
C LYS A 272 -2.17 16.53 -15.62
N ASP A 273 -1.80 17.80 -15.50
CA ASP A 273 -0.72 18.41 -16.26
C ASP A 273 0.67 18.04 -15.71
N THR A 274 0.74 17.48 -14.49
CA THR A 274 1.96 16.96 -13.87
C THR A 274 1.86 15.45 -13.70
N GLN A 275 2.86 14.74 -14.19
CA GLN A 275 2.99 13.30 -13.97
C GLN A 275 4.28 13.03 -13.21
N VAL A 276 4.21 12.21 -12.19
CA VAL A 276 5.43 11.74 -11.51
C VAL A 276 6.23 10.89 -12.48
N GLY A 277 7.54 11.15 -12.55
CA GLY A 277 8.43 10.57 -13.57
C GLY A 277 8.59 11.40 -14.83
N ASP A 278 7.84 12.49 -14.96
CA ASP A 278 8.04 13.42 -16.09
C ASP A 278 9.30 14.27 -15.92
N THR A 279 9.78 14.80 -17.02
CA THR A 279 10.91 15.72 -17.06
C THR A 279 10.43 17.14 -17.24
N VAL A 280 10.88 18.02 -16.32
CA VAL A 280 10.69 19.46 -16.45
C VAL A 280 11.88 20.07 -17.17
N THR A 281 11.59 20.87 -18.20
CA THR A 281 12.61 21.63 -18.98
C THR A 281 12.23 23.09 -19.12
N ASP A 282 13.17 23.94 -19.51
CA ASP A 282 12.88 25.34 -19.86
C ASP A 282 12.20 25.39 -21.23
N ALA A 283 11.03 26.00 -21.32
CA ALA A 283 10.28 26.12 -22.58
C ALA A 283 11.04 26.94 -23.66
N ASN A 284 11.91 27.87 -23.25
CA ASN A 284 12.67 28.72 -24.13
C ASN A 284 14.01 28.08 -24.57
N ASN A 285 14.53 27.13 -23.79
CA ASN A 285 15.75 26.37 -24.07
C ASN A 285 15.56 24.90 -23.63
N PRO A 286 14.70 24.14 -24.34
CA PRO A 286 14.35 22.81 -23.94
C PRO A 286 15.53 21.83 -24.12
N CYS A 287 15.59 20.84 -23.25
CA CYS A 287 16.51 19.72 -23.40
C CYS A 287 16.06 18.78 -24.55
N ASP A 288 17.01 18.09 -25.16
CA ASP A 288 16.76 17.26 -26.36
C ASP A 288 15.98 15.98 -26.04
N GLN A 289 16.23 15.38 -24.86
CA GLN A 289 15.64 14.11 -24.47
C GLN A 289 15.14 14.15 -23.02
N PRO A 290 13.98 13.54 -22.72
CA PRO A 290 13.53 13.40 -21.35
C PRO A 290 14.47 12.47 -20.58
N LEU A 291 14.42 12.57 -19.25
CA LEU A 291 14.99 11.57 -18.34
C LEU A 291 14.18 10.27 -18.44
N GLU A 292 14.78 9.15 -18.10
CA GLU A 292 14.03 7.92 -17.92
C GLU A 292 12.98 8.13 -16.83
N GLY A 293 11.74 7.97 -17.23
CA GLY A 293 10.59 8.07 -16.33
C GLY A 293 10.34 6.77 -15.59
N TYR A 294 9.44 6.81 -14.62
CA TYR A 294 9.04 5.61 -13.89
C TYR A 294 8.10 4.74 -14.73
N LYS A 295 8.18 3.43 -14.52
CA LYS A 295 7.19 2.50 -15.05
C LYS A 295 5.82 2.83 -14.45
N LYS A 296 4.79 2.89 -15.29
CA LYS A 296 3.43 3.09 -14.81
C LYS A 296 3.04 1.88 -13.95
N VAL A 297 2.64 2.14 -12.72
CA VAL A 297 2.17 1.09 -11.81
C VAL A 297 0.70 0.85 -12.07
N ASN A 298 0.34 -0.41 -12.26
CA ASN A 298 -1.04 -0.83 -12.35
C ASN A 298 -1.52 -1.32 -10.98
N PRO A 299 -2.73 -0.94 -10.57
CA PRO A 299 -3.33 -1.50 -9.37
C PRO A 299 -3.43 -3.02 -9.46
N MET A 300 -3.21 -3.68 -8.32
CA MET A 300 -3.30 -5.14 -8.21
C MET A 300 -4.57 -5.59 -7.50
N VAL A 301 -5.11 -4.75 -6.62
CA VAL A 301 -6.29 -5.03 -5.80
C VAL A 301 -7.39 -4.04 -6.14
N TYR A 302 -8.60 -4.53 -6.33
CA TYR A 302 -9.77 -3.72 -6.67
C TYR A 302 -10.91 -3.96 -5.69
N CYS A 303 -11.55 -2.87 -5.23
CA CYS A 303 -12.80 -2.99 -4.50
C CYS A 303 -13.77 -1.84 -4.87
N GLY A 304 -15.04 -2.03 -4.60
CA GLY A 304 -16.04 -0.97 -4.68
C GLY A 304 -16.08 -0.17 -3.38
N LEU A 305 -16.06 1.16 -3.48
CA LEU A 305 -16.28 2.09 -2.38
C LEU A 305 -17.62 2.78 -2.56
N TYR A 306 -18.50 2.65 -1.58
CA TYR A 306 -19.86 3.22 -1.60
C TYR A 306 -20.07 4.08 -0.36
N PRO A 307 -20.66 5.27 -0.49
CA PRO A 307 -21.05 6.04 0.68
C PRO A 307 -22.21 5.33 1.40
N ALA A 308 -22.17 5.21 2.72
CA ALA A 308 -23.24 4.63 3.51
C ALA A 308 -24.55 5.44 3.36
N ASP A 309 -24.42 6.75 3.17
CA ASP A 309 -25.51 7.65 2.75
C ASP A 309 -25.34 7.99 1.27
N GLY A 310 -26.25 7.50 0.42
CA GLY A 310 -26.20 7.73 -1.03
C GLY A 310 -26.24 9.21 -1.44
N ALA A 311 -26.69 10.12 -0.57
CA ALA A 311 -26.64 11.57 -0.81
C ALA A 311 -25.19 12.10 -0.87
N LYS A 312 -24.23 11.41 -0.27
CA LYS A 312 -22.80 11.77 -0.24
C LYS A 312 -21.98 11.25 -1.43
N TYR A 313 -22.62 10.76 -2.49
CA TYR A 313 -21.88 10.29 -3.69
C TYR A 313 -21.00 11.38 -4.30
N GLY A 314 -21.50 12.63 -4.37
CA GLY A 314 -20.71 13.76 -4.86
C GLY A 314 -19.50 14.07 -3.99
N ASP A 315 -19.69 14.02 -2.66
CA ASP A 315 -18.60 14.24 -1.69
C ASP A 315 -17.51 13.15 -1.81
N LEU A 316 -17.92 11.89 -2.01
CA LEU A 316 -16.98 10.78 -2.21
C LEU A 316 -16.17 10.97 -3.50
N ARG A 317 -16.82 11.38 -4.60
CA ARG A 317 -16.11 11.67 -5.85
C ARG A 317 -15.05 12.75 -5.65
N ASP A 318 -15.46 13.88 -5.05
CA ASP A 318 -14.57 15.02 -4.84
C ASP A 318 -13.41 14.69 -3.90
N ALA A 319 -13.64 13.81 -2.91
CA ALA A 319 -12.60 13.29 -2.02
C ALA A 319 -11.62 12.37 -2.74
N LEU A 320 -12.12 11.43 -3.55
CA LEU A 320 -11.28 10.54 -4.37
C LEU A 320 -10.44 11.32 -5.38
N GLU A 321 -11.02 12.33 -6.06
CA GLU A 321 -10.28 13.21 -6.95
C GLU A 321 -9.14 13.92 -6.22
N LYS A 322 -9.38 14.46 -5.03
CA LYS A 322 -8.33 15.11 -4.21
C LYS A 322 -7.27 14.13 -3.74
N LEU A 323 -7.65 12.92 -3.32
CA LEU A 323 -6.66 11.91 -2.92
C LEU A 323 -5.79 11.48 -4.10
N GLN A 324 -6.37 11.27 -5.28
CA GLN A 324 -5.65 10.91 -6.49
C GLN A 324 -4.58 11.94 -6.89
N LEU A 325 -4.78 13.23 -6.53
CA LEU A 325 -3.80 14.28 -6.77
C LEU A 325 -2.50 14.05 -5.97
N ASN A 326 -2.63 13.45 -4.79
CA ASN A 326 -1.53 13.21 -3.87
C ASN A 326 -1.07 11.75 -3.88
N ASP A 327 -1.79 10.89 -4.60
CA ASP A 327 -1.53 9.46 -4.71
C ASP A 327 -1.77 8.99 -6.15
N ALA A 328 -0.71 8.99 -6.95
CA ALA A 328 -0.78 8.65 -8.36
C ALA A 328 -1.10 7.15 -8.63
N ALA A 329 -1.01 6.30 -7.60
CA ALA A 329 -1.35 4.88 -7.70
C ALA A 329 -2.85 4.62 -7.57
N LEU A 330 -3.60 5.54 -6.93
CA LEU A 330 -5.05 5.43 -6.79
C LEU A 330 -5.74 5.62 -8.14
N GLN A 331 -6.47 4.61 -8.57
CA GLN A 331 -7.34 4.66 -9.75
C GLN A 331 -8.79 4.44 -9.33
N PHE A 332 -9.73 5.15 -9.95
CA PHE A 332 -11.14 4.93 -9.66
C PHE A 332 -12.01 5.24 -10.89
N GLU A 333 -13.12 4.52 -10.99
CA GLU A 333 -14.14 4.69 -12.01
C GLU A 333 -15.53 4.59 -11.39
N PRO A 334 -16.56 5.27 -11.93
CA PRO A 334 -17.93 5.15 -11.44
C PRO A 334 -18.44 3.72 -11.52
N GLU A 335 -19.08 3.26 -10.46
CA GLU A 335 -19.70 1.95 -10.38
C GLU A 335 -21.10 2.05 -9.78
N THR A 336 -21.97 1.12 -10.13
CA THR A 336 -23.33 1.03 -9.59
C THR A 336 -23.58 -0.39 -9.10
N SER A 337 -24.02 -0.51 -7.84
CA SER A 337 -24.48 -1.76 -7.24
C SER A 337 -25.99 -1.71 -7.03
N VAL A 338 -26.68 -2.81 -7.29
CA VAL A 338 -28.12 -2.93 -7.03
C VAL A 338 -28.38 -2.85 -5.52
N ALA A 339 -27.48 -3.38 -4.71
CA ALA A 339 -27.60 -3.40 -3.24
C ALA A 339 -27.16 -2.10 -2.57
N LEU A 340 -26.10 -1.43 -3.08
CA LEU A 340 -25.43 -0.30 -2.42
C LEU A 340 -25.65 1.05 -3.12
N GLY A 341 -26.22 1.05 -4.34
CA GLY A 341 -26.44 2.26 -5.13
C GLY A 341 -25.20 2.70 -5.90
N PHE A 342 -24.99 4.03 -5.97
CA PHE A 342 -23.88 4.63 -6.70
C PHE A 342 -22.62 4.69 -5.85
N GLY A 343 -21.49 4.30 -6.42
CA GLY A 343 -20.17 4.31 -5.81
C GLY A 343 -19.06 4.37 -6.85
N PHE A 344 -17.88 3.92 -6.45
CA PHE A 344 -16.71 3.89 -7.30
C PHE A 344 -15.97 2.55 -7.18
N ARG A 345 -15.57 1.99 -8.32
CA ARG A 345 -14.61 0.90 -8.38
C ARG A 345 -13.22 1.49 -8.27
N CYS A 346 -12.50 1.16 -7.20
CA CYS A 346 -11.18 1.69 -6.92
C CYS A 346 -10.12 0.61 -7.05
N GLY A 347 -8.97 0.98 -7.61
CA GLY A 347 -7.80 0.14 -7.73
C GLY A 347 -6.69 0.61 -6.80
N PHE A 348 -6.03 -0.35 -6.13
CA PHE A 348 -5.02 -0.14 -5.10
C PHE A 348 -3.79 -1.01 -5.36
N LEU A 349 -2.63 -0.62 -4.82
CA LEU A 349 -1.39 -1.39 -4.93
C LEU A 349 -1.45 -2.70 -4.12
N GLY A 350 -2.09 -2.66 -2.95
CA GLY A 350 -2.27 -3.79 -2.07
C GLY A 350 -3.33 -3.50 -1.00
N LEU A 351 -3.45 -4.37 -0.01
CA LEU A 351 -4.43 -4.21 1.08
C LEU A 351 -4.12 -3.05 2.00
N LEU A 352 -2.86 -2.87 2.37
CA LEU A 352 -2.46 -1.76 3.23
C LEU A 352 -2.76 -0.42 2.57
N HIS A 353 -2.51 -0.31 1.27
CA HIS A 353 -2.88 0.88 0.49
C HIS A 353 -4.41 1.12 0.52
N LEU A 354 -5.22 0.07 0.34
CA LEU A 354 -6.69 0.16 0.43
C LEU A 354 -7.13 0.66 1.81
N GLU A 355 -6.60 0.06 2.89
CA GLU A 355 -6.96 0.46 4.26
C GLU A 355 -6.60 1.92 4.55
N ILE A 356 -5.44 2.37 4.09
CA ILE A 356 -4.99 3.76 4.27
C ILE A 356 -5.92 4.72 3.53
N ILE A 357 -6.25 4.45 2.27
CA ILE A 357 -7.18 5.29 1.50
C ILE A 357 -8.56 5.32 2.15
N GLN A 358 -9.07 4.18 2.61
CA GLN A 358 -10.34 4.11 3.32
C GLN A 358 -10.31 4.96 4.60
N GLU A 359 -9.31 4.78 5.46
CA GLU A 359 -9.19 5.57 6.70
C GLU A 359 -9.02 7.06 6.43
N ARG A 360 -8.30 7.44 5.37
CA ARG A 360 -8.18 8.85 4.97
C ARG A 360 -9.52 9.43 4.52
N LEU A 361 -10.31 8.70 3.73
CA LEU A 361 -11.66 9.11 3.33
C LEU A 361 -12.58 9.28 4.55
N GLU A 362 -12.48 8.39 5.53
CA GLU A 362 -13.28 8.46 6.75
C GLU A 362 -12.85 9.61 7.66
N ARG A 363 -11.55 9.81 7.89
CA ARG A 363 -11.01 10.79 8.85
C ARG A 363 -10.88 12.20 8.28
N GLU A 364 -10.30 12.35 7.06
CA GLU A 364 -10.02 13.65 6.46
C GLU A 364 -11.28 14.26 5.81
N TYR A 365 -12.17 13.41 5.27
CA TYR A 365 -13.36 13.85 4.52
C TYR A 365 -14.68 13.54 5.23
N ASN A 366 -14.65 12.90 6.41
CA ASN A 366 -15.82 12.55 7.23
C ASN A 366 -16.89 11.76 6.44
N LEU A 367 -16.44 10.76 5.69
CA LEU A 367 -17.28 9.88 4.89
C LEU A 367 -17.42 8.53 5.58
N ASP A 368 -18.66 8.08 5.81
CA ASP A 368 -18.94 6.70 6.19
C ASP A 368 -19.02 5.85 4.93
N LEU A 369 -18.16 4.82 4.83
CA LEU A 369 -18.01 4.03 3.62
C LEU A 369 -18.42 2.56 3.84
N VAL A 370 -19.00 1.99 2.79
CA VAL A 370 -19.18 0.53 2.63
C VAL A 370 -18.21 0.08 1.56
N THR A 371 -17.30 -0.82 1.92
CA THR A 371 -16.35 -1.43 1.01
C THR A 371 -16.84 -2.81 0.60
N THR A 372 -16.78 -3.12 -0.70
CA THR A 372 -16.98 -4.49 -1.17
C THR A 372 -15.71 -5.31 -0.92
N ALA A 373 -15.80 -6.62 -1.05
CA ALA A 373 -14.62 -7.46 -0.93
C ALA A 373 -13.55 -7.09 -1.97
N PRO A 374 -12.29 -6.91 -1.55
CA PRO A 374 -11.20 -6.72 -2.48
C PRO A 374 -11.04 -7.96 -3.37
N GLY A 375 -10.68 -7.75 -4.61
CA GLY A 375 -10.43 -8.80 -5.59
C GLY A 375 -9.31 -8.40 -6.53
N VAL A 376 -8.89 -9.32 -7.38
CA VAL A 376 -7.85 -9.11 -8.40
C VAL A 376 -8.49 -8.94 -9.77
N ILE A 377 -7.69 -8.53 -10.76
CA ILE A 377 -8.11 -8.55 -12.16
C ILE A 377 -7.99 -9.99 -12.67
N TYR A 378 -9.07 -10.53 -13.23
CA TYR A 378 -9.07 -11.79 -13.97
C TYR A 378 -9.12 -11.51 -15.46
N LYS A 379 -8.47 -12.35 -16.27
CA LYS A 379 -8.63 -12.32 -17.71
C LYS A 379 -9.62 -13.39 -18.12
N VAL A 380 -10.70 -12.96 -18.76
CA VAL A 380 -11.76 -13.84 -19.27
C VAL A 380 -11.62 -13.96 -20.77
N HIS A 381 -11.27 -15.15 -21.24
CA HIS A 381 -11.19 -15.46 -22.66
C HIS A 381 -12.54 -15.98 -23.13
N LYS A 382 -13.15 -15.26 -24.06
CA LYS A 382 -14.41 -15.64 -24.65
C LYS A 382 -14.24 -16.62 -25.82
N VAL A 383 -15.29 -17.36 -26.10
CA VAL A 383 -15.36 -18.31 -27.25
C VAL A 383 -15.16 -17.60 -28.60
N ASP A 384 -15.53 -16.32 -28.70
CA ASP A 384 -15.34 -15.50 -29.91
C ASP A 384 -13.91 -14.93 -30.06
N GLY A 385 -13.01 -15.23 -29.11
CA GLY A 385 -11.62 -14.81 -29.11
C GLY A 385 -11.37 -13.45 -28.44
N GLU A 386 -12.40 -12.75 -27.95
CA GLU A 386 -12.24 -11.54 -27.16
C GLU A 386 -11.68 -11.87 -25.76
N VAL A 387 -10.75 -11.04 -25.28
CA VAL A 387 -10.21 -11.13 -23.91
C VAL A 387 -10.68 -9.91 -23.13
N ILE A 388 -11.37 -10.15 -22.01
CA ILE A 388 -11.88 -9.08 -21.12
C ILE A 388 -11.13 -9.12 -19.81
N GLU A 389 -10.74 -7.94 -19.31
CA GLU A 389 -10.23 -7.77 -17.94
C GLU A 389 -11.42 -7.57 -16.99
N LEU A 390 -11.60 -8.54 -16.08
CA LEU A 390 -12.69 -8.57 -15.12
C LEU A 390 -12.21 -8.07 -13.76
N THR A 391 -12.64 -6.88 -13.37
CA THR A 391 -12.36 -6.29 -12.04
C THR A 391 -13.53 -6.49 -11.09
N ASN A 392 -14.78 -6.56 -11.60
CA ASN A 392 -15.99 -6.76 -10.81
C ASN A 392 -16.63 -8.11 -11.14
N PRO A 393 -16.80 -9.02 -10.16
CA PRO A 393 -17.43 -10.34 -10.39
C PRO A 393 -18.84 -10.27 -11.00
N SER A 394 -19.59 -9.19 -10.74
CA SER A 394 -20.93 -9.00 -11.27
C SER A 394 -20.98 -8.82 -12.80
N ASN A 395 -19.85 -8.42 -13.39
CA ASN A 395 -19.71 -8.23 -14.84
C ASN A 395 -19.22 -9.50 -15.56
N LEU A 396 -19.15 -10.65 -14.87
CA LEU A 396 -18.76 -11.90 -15.51
C LEU A 396 -19.76 -12.28 -16.62
N PRO A 397 -19.30 -12.52 -17.86
CA PRO A 397 -20.17 -12.99 -18.95
C PRO A 397 -20.87 -14.31 -18.62
N ASP A 398 -21.92 -14.62 -19.39
CA ASP A 398 -22.59 -15.91 -19.28
C ASP A 398 -21.57 -17.06 -19.44
N PRO A 399 -21.60 -18.10 -18.59
CA PRO A 399 -20.67 -19.22 -18.66
C PRO A 399 -20.56 -19.88 -20.04
N THR A 400 -21.60 -19.82 -20.86
CA THR A 400 -21.58 -20.35 -22.23
C THR A 400 -20.73 -19.54 -23.21
N MET A 401 -20.42 -18.28 -22.86
CA MET A 401 -19.58 -17.40 -23.66
C MET A 401 -18.10 -17.45 -23.23
N ILE A 402 -17.78 -18.12 -22.13
CA ILE A 402 -16.42 -18.21 -21.57
C ILE A 402 -15.76 -19.49 -22.06
N ASP A 403 -14.59 -19.37 -22.69
CA ASP A 403 -13.73 -20.51 -23.03
C ASP A 403 -12.90 -20.92 -21.80
N TYR A 404 -12.15 -19.97 -21.22
CA TYR A 404 -11.42 -20.16 -19.96
C TYR A 404 -11.14 -18.81 -19.26
N MET A 405 -10.69 -18.91 -18.03
CA MET A 405 -10.27 -17.74 -17.26
C MET A 405 -8.82 -17.88 -16.78
N GLU A 406 -8.13 -16.75 -16.64
CA GLU A 406 -6.80 -16.66 -16.06
C GLU A 406 -6.82 -15.82 -14.80
N GLU A 407 -6.03 -16.25 -13.81
CA GLU A 407 -5.79 -15.49 -12.59
C GLU A 407 -4.35 -14.97 -12.51
N PRO A 408 -4.10 -13.83 -11.87
CA PRO A 408 -2.76 -13.31 -11.68
C PRO A 408 -2.00 -14.16 -10.66
N MET A 409 -0.76 -14.52 -11.02
CA MET A 409 0.19 -15.26 -10.18
C MET A 409 1.29 -14.35 -9.71
N VAL A 410 1.77 -14.60 -8.51
CA VAL A 410 2.95 -13.92 -7.93
C VAL A 410 4.06 -14.91 -7.68
N SER A 411 5.29 -14.43 -7.83
CA SER A 411 6.49 -15.06 -7.30
C SER A 411 6.72 -14.51 -5.90
N ALA A 412 6.76 -15.38 -4.91
CA ALA A 412 6.86 -15.02 -3.50
C ALA A 412 8.19 -15.51 -2.91
N GLU A 413 8.86 -14.65 -2.16
CA GLU A 413 10.07 -14.93 -1.40
C GLU A 413 9.78 -14.82 0.09
N ILE A 414 10.07 -15.86 0.82
CA ILE A 414 9.83 -15.96 2.25
C ILE A 414 11.13 -16.27 2.97
N MET A 415 11.56 -15.38 3.83
CA MET A 415 12.67 -15.64 4.73
C MET A 415 12.13 -16.06 6.10
N VAL A 416 12.55 -17.20 6.60
CA VAL A 416 12.02 -17.78 7.83
C VAL A 416 13.06 -18.58 8.57
N THR A 417 12.98 -18.63 9.91
CA THR A 417 13.83 -19.48 10.74
C THR A 417 13.47 -20.97 10.58
N SER A 418 14.46 -21.84 10.67
CA SER A 418 14.35 -23.29 10.43
C SER A 418 13.22 -23.95 11.24
N GLU A 419 12.93 -23.45 12.44
CA GLU A 419 11.87 -23.93 13.34
C GLU A 419 10.45 -23.83 12.70
N PHE A 420 10.21 -22.81 11.88
CA PHE A 420 8.88 -22.53 11.33
C PHE A 420 8.68 -22.96 9.87
N ILE A 421 9.73 -23.48 9.20
CA ILE A 421 9.66 -23.89 7.78
C ILE A 421 8.44 -24.78 7.51
N GLY A 422 8.24 -25.82 8.31
CA GLY A 422 7.11 -26.74 8.10
C GLY A 422 5.73 -26.08 8.21
N GLN A 423 5.56 -25.13 9.13
CA GLN A 423 4.29 -24.41 9.31
C GLN A 423 4.04 -23.43 8.15
N ILE A 424 5.09 -22.79 7.65
CA ILE A 424 5.01 -21.89 6.51
C ILE A 424 4.76 -22.64 5.22
N MET A 425 5.46 -23.74 4.97
CA MET A 425 5.17 -24.59 3.80
C MET A 425 3.73 -25.10 3.80
N TYR A 426 3.20 -25.46 4.96
CA TYR A 426 1.80 -25.87 5.09
C TYR A 426 0.83 -24.71 4.77
N LEU A 427 1.12 -23.48 5.24
CA LEU A 427 0.33 -22.29 4.89
C LEU A 427 0.27 -22.07 3.37
N PHE A 428 1.41 -22.15 2.69
CA PHE A 428 1.47 -21.96 1.24
C PHE A 428 0.71 -23.06 0.50
N GLN A 429 0.77 -24.31 0.99
CA GLN A 429 0.00 -25.41 0.41
C GLN A 429 -1.52 -25.18 0.55
N GLU A 430 -1.99 -24.69 1.70
CA GLU A 430 -3.40 -24.30 1.90
C GLU A 430 -3.83 -23.18 0.95
N ARG A 431 -2.91 -22.31 0.54
CA ARG A 431 -3.12 -21.16 -0.36
C ARG A 431 -2.77 -21.46 -1.82
N ARG A 432 -2.81 -22.72 -2.22
CA ARG A 432 -2.54 -23.16 -3.62
C ARG A 432 -1.14 -22.81 -4.12
N GLY A 433 -0.18 -22.62 -3.18
CA GLY A 433 1.20 -22.29 -3.50
C GLY A 433 1.93 -23.46 -4.16
N ILE A 434 2.69 -23.13 -5.20
CA ILE A 434 3.57 -24.06 -5.93
C ILE A 434 4.98 -23.84 -5.42
N TYR A 435 5.57 -24.83 -4.77
CA TYR A 435 6.94 -24.78 -4.28
C TYR A 435 7.95 -24.71 -5.43
N ILE A 436 8.90 -23.80 -5.37
CA ILE A 436 9.97 -23.61 -6.37
C ILE A 436 11.30 -24.07 -5.84
N SER A 437 11.80 -23.42 -4.78
CA SER A 437 13.10 -23.73 -4.19
C SER A 437 13.16 -23.34 -2.72
N MET A 438 14.14 -23.89 -2.02
CA MET A 438 14.50 -23.48 -0.67
C MET A 438 16.02 -23.48 -0.56
N GLU A 439 16.57 -22.39 -0.08
CA GLU A 439 17.99 -22.17 0.13
C GLU A 439 18.21 -21.80 1.60
N TYR A 440 19.16 -22.47 2.25
CA TYR A 440 19.59 -22.09 3.59
C TYR A 440 20.63 -20.97 3.48
N MET A 441 20.27 -19.81 4.01
CA MET A 441 21.18 -18.66 4.08
C MET A 441 22.19 -18.82 5.21
N GLU A 442 21.74 -19.45 6.31
CA GLU A 442 22.50 -19.85 7.48
C GLU A 442 21.92 -21.17 8.03
N GLU A 443 22.59 -21.77 9.04
CA GLU A 443 22.08 -22.99 9.71
C GLU A 443 20.67 -22.80 10.30
N SER A 444 20.31 -21.56 10.67
CA SER A 444 19.06 -21.23 11.36
C SER A 444 17.99 -20.57 10.48
N ARG A 445 18.32 -20.15 9.24
CA ARG A 445 17.41 -19.39 8.37
C ARG A 445 17.37 -19.92 6.95
N ALA A 446 16.19 -19.92 6.36
CA ALA A 446 15.97 -20.35 4.97
C ALA A 446 15.19 -19.31 4.18
N LEU A 447 15.59 -19.13 2.93
CA LEU A 447 14.83 -18.41 1.90
C LEU A 447 14.04 -19.45 1.11
N ILE A 448 12.70 -19.32 1.13
CA ILE A 448 11.81 -20.23 0.43
C ILE A 448 11.11 -19.44 -0.69
N LYS A 449 11.10 -20.01 -1.89
CA LYS A 449 10.43 -19.42 -3.06
C LYS A 449 9.20 -20.22 -3.44
N TYR A 450 8.10 -19.50 -3.63
CA TYR A 450 6.81 -20.05 -4.05
C TYR A 450 6.21 -19.24 -5.20
N GLU A 451 5.35 -19.90 -5.96
CA GLU A 451 4.42 -19.22 -6.86
C GLU A 451 3.00 -19.48 -6.37
N LEU A 452 2.20 -18.44 -6.26
CA LEU A 452 0.82 -18.59 -5.81
C LEU A 452 -0.09 -17.55 -6.45
N PRO A 453 -1.42 -17.80 -6.48
CA PRO A 453 -2.36 -16.82 -6.97
C PRO A 453 -2.40 -15.57 -6.08
N LEU A 454 -2.38 -14.39 -6.69
CA LEU A 454 -2.45 -13.11 -5.96
C LEU A 454 -3.68 -13.05 -5.06
N ASN A 455 -4.81 -13.57 -5.49
CA ASN A 455 -6.04 -13.56 -4.70
C ASN A 455 -5.95 -14.34 -3.37
N GLU A 456 -5.02 -15.28 -3.24
CA GLU A 456 -4.83 -16.07 -2.03
C GLU A 456 -3.98 -15.34 -0.95
N ILE A 457 -3.29 -14.25 -1.30
CA ILE A 457 -2.54 -13.42 -0.37
C ILE A 457 -3.28 -12.15 0.05
N ILE A 458 -4.36 -11.79 -0.64
CA ILE A 458 -5.15 -10.60 -0.32
C ILE A 458 -5.88 -10.74 1.02
N TYR A 459 -6.30 -11.94 1.40
CA TYR A 459 -7.10 -12.15 2.61
C TYR A 459 -6.28 -12.87 3.68
N ASP A 460 -6.23 -12.31 4.89
CA ASP A 460 -5.71 -12.92 6.14
C ASP A 460 -4.33 -13.61 6.03
N PHE A 461 -3.67 -13.52 4.87
CA PHE A 461 -2.40 -14.22 4.62
C PHE A 461 -1.27 -13.68 5.50
N PHE A 462 -1.13 -12.36 5.57
CA PHE A 462 -0.09 -11.72 6.38
C PHE A 462 -0.27 -12.02 7.86
N ASP A 463 -1.52 -12.00 8.36
CA ASP A 463 -1.83 -12.32 9.75
C ASP A 463 -1.56 -13.79 10.03
N ALA A 464 -1.92 -14.69 9.11
CA ALA A 464 -1.63 -16.11 9.22
C ALA A 464 -0.11 -16.38 9.18
N LEU A 465 0.62 -15.70 8.30
CA LEU A 465 2.09 -15.80 8.19
C LEU A 465 2.75 -15.37 9.50
N LYS A 466 2.40 -14.19 10.01
CA LYS A 466 2.91 -13.64 11.27
C LYS A 466 2.58 -14.52 12.47
N SER A 467 1.35 -15.01 12.55
CA SER A 467 0.91 -15.89 13.63
C SER A 467 1.65 -17.23 13.64
N ARG A 468 1.79 -17.88 12.46
CA ARG A 468 2.44 -19.19 12.33
C ARG A 468 3.96 -19.14 12.48
N SER A 469 4.57 -17.99 12.23
CA SER A 469 6.01 -17.77 12.39
C SER A 469 6.38 -17.03 13.67
N ARG A 470 5.40 -16.69 14.54
CA ARG A 470 5.59 -15.82 15.70
C ARG A 470 6.25 -14.47 15.36
N GLY A 471 6.06 -14.00 14.13
CA GLY A 471 6.65 -12.78 13.62
C GLY A 471 8.07 -12.92 13.04
N TYR A 472 8.60 -14.15 12.95
CA TYR A 472 9.95 -14.42 12.41
C TYR A 472 9.98 -14.70 10.90
N ALA A 473 8.86 -14.65 10.19
CA ALA A 473 8.84 -14.75 8.74
C ALA A 473 8.63 -13.40 8.10
N SER A 474 9.50 -13.03 7.19
CA SER A 474 9.31 -11.92 6.27
C SER A 474 8.85 -12.45 4.92
N PHE A 475 8.11 -11.62 4.19
CA PHE A 475 7.46 -11.99 2.95
C PHE A 475 7.55 -10.82 1.97
N ASP A 476 7.97 -11.13 0.76
CA ASP A 476 7.93 -10.23 -0.38
C ASP A 476 7.38 -10.94 -1.60
N TYR A 477 6.80 -10.22 -2.56
CA TYR A 477 6.23 -10.82 -3.75
C TYR A 477 6.23 -9.88 -4.95
N GLU A 478 6.33 -10.47 -6.14
CA GLU A 478 6.25 -9.76 -7.41
C GLU A 478 5.24 -10.42 -8.33
N LEU A 479 4.56 -9.61 -9.16
CA LEU A 479 3.63 -10.13 -10.15
C LEU A 479 4.39 -10.88 -11.25
N LYS A 480 4.11 -12.18 -11.41
CA LYS A 480 4.74 -13.03 -12.42
C LYS A 480 3.99 -13.01 -13.76
N GLY A 481 2.67 -12.86 -13.74
CA GLY A 481 1.81 -12.90 -14.92
C GLY A 481 0.49 -13.63 -14.66
N TYR A 482 -0.14 -14.10 -15.71
CA TYR A 482 -1.47 -14.75 -15.64
C TYR A 482 -1.36 -16.22 -16.01
N VAL A 483 -2.13 -17.07 -15.31
CA VAL A 483 -2.19 -18.51 -15.54
C VAL A 483 -3.65 -18.97 -15.60
N LYS A 484 -3.94 -19.84 -16.55
CA LYS A 484 -5.27 -20.48 -16.71
C LYS A 484 -5.63 -21.24 -15.43
N SER A 485 -6.85 -21.02 -14.93
CA SER A 485 -7.34 -21.62 -13.70
C SER A 485 -8.84 -21.96 -13.75
N GLU A 486 -9.26 -22.96 -12.97
CA GLU A 486 -10.67 -23.35 -12.84
C GLU A 486 -11.41 -22.41 -11.84
N LEU A 487 -11.78 -21.25 -12.33
CA LEU A 487 -12.45 -20.21 -11.57
C LEU A 487 -13.97 -20.27 -11.73
N VAL A 488 -14.68 -19.95 -10.65
CA VAL A 488 -16.14 -19.88 -10.64
C VAL A 488 -16.61 -18.63 -9.91
N LYS A 489 -17.74 -18.07 -10.34
CA LYS A 489 -18.43 -17.00 -9.61
C LYS A 489 -19.21 -17.62 -8.46
N LEU A 490 -18.94 -17.14 -7.25
CA LEU A 490 -19.64 -17.48 -6.03
C LEU A 490 -20.57 -16.33 -5.66
N ASP A 491 -21.87 -16.54 -5.74
CA ASP A 491 -22.89 -15.57 -5.41
C ASP A 491 -23.47 -15.82 -4.03
N ILE A 492 -23.68 -14.75 -3.27
CA ILE A 492 -24.35 -14.79 -1.99
C ILE A 492 -25.78 -14.27 -2.14
N LEU A 493 -26.74 -15.12 -1.75
CA LEU A 493 -28.15 -14.77 -1.76
C LEU A 493 -28.64 -14.61 -0.33
N ILE A 494 -29.24 -13.45 -0.04
CA ILE A 494 -29.88 -13.19 1.25
C ILE A 494 -31.38 -13.06 0.99
N ASN A 495 -32.17 -13.83 1.72
CA ASN A 495 -33.61 -13.96 1.49
C ASN A 495 -33.98 -14.34 0.03
N ARG A 496 -33.09 -15.08 -0.67
CA ARG A 496 -33.16 -15.52 -2.08
C ARG A 496 -32.88 -14.41 -3.11
N GLU A 497 -32.48 -13.24 -2.69
CA GLU A 497 -32.04 -12.16 -3.56
C GLU A 497 -30.52 -12.15 -3.62
N GLU A 498 -29.95 -12.10 -4.80
CA GLU A 498 -28.50 -12.00 -5.01
C GLU A 498 -28.01 -10.63 -4.57
N ILE A 499 -26.93 -10.62 -3.79
CA ILE A 499 -26.28 -9.39 -3.35
C ILE A 499 -24.98 -9.26 -4.15
N ASP A 500 -25.02 -8.44 -5.17
CA ASP A 500 -23.93 -8.22 -6.12
C ASP A 500 -22.62 -7.78 -5.43
N ALA A 501 -22.72 -6.97 -4.38
CA ALA A 501 -21.59 -6.53 -3.56
C ALA A 501 -20.90 -7.65 -2.76
N LEU A 502 -21.52 -8.83 -2.67
CA LEU A 502 -21.00 -10.03 -2.00
C LEU A 502 -20.70 -11.17 -2.98
N SER A 503 -20.57 -10.89 -4.27
CA SER A 503 -20.14 -11.86 -5.28
C SER A 503 -18.61 -11.92 -5.39
N PHE A 504 -18.07 -13.13 -5.57
CA PHE A 504 -16.62 -13.37 -5.63
C PHE A 504 -16.26 -14.28 -6.80
N ILE A 505 -15.05 -14.12 -7.33
CA ILE A 505 -14.42 -15.13 -8.16
C ILE A 505 -13.50 -15.96 -7.26
N VAL A 506 -13.69 -17.27 -7.26
CA VAL A 506 -12.93 -18.21 -6.42
C VAL A 506 -12.54 -19.43 -7.23
N HIS A 507 -11.51 -20.14 -6.79
CA HIS A 507 -11.18 -21.43 -7.39
C HIS A 507 -12.27 -22.47 -7.05
N LYS A 508 -12.59 -23.31 -8.00
CA LYS A 508 -13.68 -24.30 -7.89
C LYS A 508 -13.55 -25.21 -6.66
N ASP A 509 -12.32 -25.65 -6.37
CA ASP A 509 -12.08 -26.59 -5.26
C ASP A 509 -12.30 -25.92 -3.88
N THR A 510 -12.04 -24.63 -3.74
CA THR A 510 -12.20 -23.88 -2.48
C THR A 510 -13.59 -23.25 -2.33
N ALA A 511 -14.39 -23.23 -3.41
CA ALA A 511 -15.66 -22.51 -3.47
C ALA A 511 -16.67 -22.97 -2.40
N TYR A 512 -16.77 -24.27 -2.13
CA TYR A 512 -17.69 -24.81 -1.11
C TYR A 512 -17.31 -24.33 0.30
N GLU A 513 -16.07 -24.49 0.68
CA GLU A 513 -15.61 -24.13 2.02
C GLU A 513 -15.72 -22.62 2.25
N ARG A 514 -15.30 -21.82 1.28
CA ARG A 514 -15.41 -20.36 1.32
C ARG A 514 -16.87 -19.92 1.41
N GLY A 515 -17.75 -20.46 0.56
CA GLY A 515 -19.18 -20.14 0.60
C GLY A 515 -19.86 -20.51 1.92
N ARG A 516 -19.47 -21.64 2.52
CA ARG A 516 -19.96 -22.07 3.83
C ARG A 516 -19.53 -21.10 4.92
N ARG A 517 -18.24 -20.76 5.03
CA ARG A 517 -17.71 -19.82 6.03
C ARG A 517 -18.37 -18.44 5.91
N MET A 518 -18.56 -17.95 4.69
CA MET A 518 -19.27 -16.70 4.43
C MET A 518 -20.70 -16.73 4.93
N CYS A 519 -21.45 -17.80 4.66
CA CYS A 519 -22.82 -17.95 5.15
C CYS A 519 -22.87 -18.00 6.70
N GLU A 520 -21.90 -18.65 7.35
CA GLU A 520 -21.78 -18.72 8.80
C GLU A 520 -21.51 -17.33 9.42
N LYS A 521 -20.54 -16.57 8.89
CA LYS A 521 -20.22 -15.20 9.33
C LYS A 521 -21.40 -14.24 9.11
N LEU A 522 -22.00 -14.25 7.94
CA LEU A 522 -23.18 -13.41 7.65
C LEU A 522 -24.37 -13.71 8.57
N LYS A 523 -24.55 -14.96 8.97
CA LYS A 523 -25.59 -15.35 9.94
C LYS A 523 -25.34 -14.75 11.32
N GLU A 524 -24.10 -14.55 11.73
CA GLU A 524 -23.74 -13.94 13.01
C GLU A 524 -24.01 -12.44 13.00
N GLU A 525 -23.71 -11.77 11.88
CA GLU A 525 -23.80 -10.31 11.74
C GLU A 525 -25.20 -9.81 11.38
N ILE A 526 -25.98 -10.59 10.61
CA ILE A 526 -27.33 -10.16 10.21
C ILE A 526 -28.29 -10.29 11.39
N PRO A 527 -28.95 -9.19 11.81
CA PRO A 527 -29.85 -9.19 12.94
C PRO A 527 -31.09 -10.06 12.68
N ARG A 528 -31.63 -10.63 13.75
CA ARG A 528 -32.87 -11.43 13.67
C ARG A 528 -34.05 -10.54 13.34
N HIS A 529 -34.82 -10.92 12.34
CA HIS A 529 -36.08 -10.30 11.95
C HIS A 529 -37.29 -11.11 12.44
N LEU A 530 -38.49 -10.61 12.18
CA LEU A 530 -39.74 -11.31 12.50
C LEU A 530 -39.99 -12.54 11.62
N PHE A 531 -39.19 -12.74 10.58
CA PHE A 531 -39.21 -13.89 9.66
C PHE A 531 -37.82 -14.52 9.55
N GLU A 532 -37.75 -15.72 9.00
CA GLU A 532 -36.50 -16.43 8.78
C GLU A 532 -35.81 -15.88 7.53
N ILE A 533 -34.51 -15.58 7.64
CA ILE A 533 -33.67 -15.12 6.54
C ILE A 533 -32.75 -16.27 6.13
N PRO A 534 -32.97 -16.91 4.99
CA PRO A 534 -31.99 -17.84 4.43
C PRO A 534 -30.85 -17.07 3.81
N ILE A 535 -29.63 -17.48 4.12
CA ILE A 535 -28.37 -17.04 3.54
C ILE A 535 -27.83 -18.21 2.74
N GLN A 536 -27.54 -18.01 1.46
CA GLN A 536 -27.16 -19.10 0.56
C GLN A 536 -25.95 -18.67 -0.25
N ALA A 537 -25.00 -19.58 -0.42
CA ALA A 537 -23.91 -19.43 -1.39
C ALA A 537 -24.23 -20.32 -2.60
N ALA A 538 -24.12 -19.76 -3.81
CA ALA A 538 -24.47 -20.45 -5.03
C ALA A 538 -23.38 -20.26 -6.12
N ILE A 539 -23.26 -21.25 -6.98
CA ILE A 539 -22.49 -21.18 -8.23
C ILE A 539 -23.50 -21.33 -9.37
N GLY A 540 -23.78 -20.22 -10.07
CA GLY A 540 -24.87 -20.14 -11.02
C GLY A 540 -26.20 -20.47 -10.34
N SER A 541 -26.94 -21.45 -10.86
CA SER A 541 -28.24 -21.88 -10.29
C SER A 541 -28.12 -22.85 -9.09
N LYS A 542 -26.90 -23.37 -8.81
CA LYS A 542 -26.70 -24.42 -7.80
C LYS A 542 -26.30 -23.82 -6.46
N VAL A 543 -27.17 -23.96 -5.46
CA VAL A 543 -26.83 -23.63 -4.06
C VAL A 543 -25.86 -24.67 -3.51
N ILE A 544 -24.69 -24.23 -3.05
CA ILE A 544 -23.64 -25.10 -2.51
C ILE A 544 -23.58 -25.07 -0.97
N ALA A 545 -23.93 -23.94 -0.36
CA ALA A 545 -23.98 -23.81 1.10
C ALA A 545 -25.22 -23.00 1.52
N ARG A 546 -25.71 -23.24 2.72
CA ARG A 546 -26.88 -22.54 3.25
C ARG A 546 -26.84 -22.45 4.78
N GLU A 547 -27.11 -21.24 5.26
CA GLU A 547 -27.39 -20.95 6.66
C GLU A 547 -28.73 -20.22 6.80
N THR A 548 -29.24 -20.11 8.01
CA THR A 548 -30.52 -19.43 8.26
C THR A 548 -30.47 -18.63 9.56
N VAL A 549 -30.75 -17.34 9.46
CA VAL A 549 -31.02 -16.49 10.62
C VAL A 549 -32.43 -16.77 11.12
N LYS A 550 -32.54 -17.31 12.33
CA LYS A 550 -33.84 -17.69 12.90
C LYS A 550 -34.69 -16.47 13.20
N ALA A 551 -36.00 -16.55 12.92
CA ALA A 551 -36.95 -15.50 13.24
C ALA A 551 -37.00 -15.21 14.75
N MET A 552 -37.17 -13.94 15.12
CA MET A 552 -37.52 -13.57 16.47
C MET A 552 -38.86 -14.21 16.86
N ARG A 553 -38.90 -14.92 17.99
CA ARG A 553 -40.15 -15.46 18.55
C ARG A 553 -40.74 -14.42 19.47
N LYS A 554 -41.90 -13.86 19.09
CA LYS A 554 -42.73 -13.14 20.02
C LYS A 554 -43.56 -14.18 20.78
N ASP A 555 -43.47 -14.22 22.09
CA ASP A 555 -44.30 -15.13 22.89
C ASP A 555 -45.75 -14.64 22.86
N VAL A 556 -46.49 -15.12 21.85
CA VAL A 556 -47.91 -14.79 21.69
C VAL A 556 -48.80 -15.55 22.67
N LEU A 557 -48.22 -16.54 23.39
CA LEU A 557 -48.92 -17.36 24.36
C LEU A 557 -48.80 -16.83 25.80
N ALA A 558 -47.91 -15.89 26.07
CA ALA A 558 -47.68 -15.31 27.41
C ALA A 558 -48.96 -14.74 28.06
N LYS A 559 -49.92 -14.30 27.24
CA LYS A 559 -51.23 -13.77 27.71
C LYS A 559 -52.35 -14.83 27.73
N CYS A 560 -52.04 -16.09 27.43
CA CYS A 560 -53.06 -17.17 27.45
C CYS A 560 -53.03 -17.88 28.79
N TYR A 561 -53.86 -17.41 29.73
CA TYR A 561 -54.14 -18.12 30.99
C TYR A 561 -55.11 -19.26 30.70
N GLY A 562 -54.74 -20.50 31.13
CA GLY A 562 -55.59 -21.68 31.06
C GLY A 562 -55.40 -22.59 29.85
N GLY A 563 -56.01 -23.78 29.90
CA GLY A 563 -55.78 -24.90 28.99
C GLY A 563 -56.44 -24.81 27.59
N ASP A 564 -56.83 -23.66 27.08
CA ASP A 564 -57.47 -23.52 25.75
C ASP A 564 -56.48 -23.77 24.60
N ILE A 565 -56.35 -25.04 24.24
CA ILE A 565 -55.50 -25.58 23.18
C ILE A 565 -55.89 -24.98 21.81
N THR A 566 -57.18 -24.77 21.59
CA THR A 566 -57.70 -24.27 20.30
C THR A 566 -57.28 -22.81 20.08
N ARG A 567 -57.35 -21.98 21.10
CA ARG A 567 -56.92 -20.58 21.05
C ARG A 567 -55.39 -20.46 20.87
N LYS A 568 -54.63 -21.31 21.55
CA LYS A 568 -53.16 -21.38 21.39
C LYS A 568 -52.77 -21.75 19.95
N ARG A 569 -53.45 -22.73 19.39
CA ARG A 569 -53.23 -23.16 17.99
C ARG A 569 -53.55 -22.07 16.99
N LYS A 570 -54.70 -21.39 17.12
CA LYS A 570 -55.09 -20.25 16.27
C LYS A 570 -54.11 -19.09 16.35
N LEU A 571 -53.58 -18.77 17.52
CA LEU A 571 -52.58 -17.70 17.68
C LEU A 571 -51.26 -18.04 17.02
N LEU A 572 -50.81 -19.28 17.12
CA LEU A 572 -49.62 -19.79 16.43
C LEU A 572 -49.75 -19.81 14.91
N GLU A 573 -50.95 -20.19 14.40
CA GLU A 573 -51.26 -20.15 12.97
C GLU A 573 -51.27 -18.72 12.44
N LYS A 574 -51.92 -17.78 13.14
CA LYS A 574 -51.87 -16.36 12.79
C LYS A 574 -50.45 -15.78 12.80
N GLN A 575 -49.63 -16.17 13.75
CA GLN A 575 -48.23 -15.78 13.81
C GLN A 575 -47.45 -16.33 12.60
N LYS A 576 -47.70 -17.57 12.21
CA LYS A 576 -47.10 -18.24 11.05
C LYS A 576 -47.50 -17.52 9.73
N GLU A 577 -48.77 -17.19 9.57
CA GLU A 577 -49.26 -16.44 8.41
C GLU A 577 -48.71 -15.03 8.38
N GLY A 578 -48.68 -14.32 9.52
CA GLY A 578 -48.08 -12.99 9.63
C GLY A 578 -46.60 -12.99 9.21
N LYS A 579 -45.83 -13.97 9.69
CA LYS A 579 -44.43 -14.17 9.29
C LYS A 579 -44.28 -14.43 7.79
N LYS A 580 -45.19 -15.24 7.20
CA LYS A 580 -45.18 -15.51 5.76
C LYS A 580 -45.45 -14.25 4.93
N ARG A 581 -46.39 -13.39 5.36
CA ARG A 581 -46.67 -12.11 4.69
C ARG A 581 -45.52 -11.12 4.84
N MET A 582 -44.92 -11.00 6.03
CA MET A 582 -43.76 -10.12 6.25
C MET A 582 -42.55 -10.54 5.42
N ARG A 583 -42.34 -11.85 5.21
CA ARG A 583 -41.28 -12.36 4.33
C ARG A 583 -41.47 -11.97 2.85
N GLN A 584 -42.70 -11.75 2.42
CA GLN A 584 -43.01 -11.33 1.03
C GLN A 584 -42.85 -9.84 0.78
N ILE A 585 -42.81 -9.03 1.84
CA ILE A 585 -42.84 -7.55 1.77
C ILE A 585 -41.56 -6.94 2.40
N GLY A 586 -40.82 -7.72 3.20
CA GLY A 586 -39.70 -7.18 4.00
C GLY A 586 -38.37 -7.20 3.25
N ASN A 587 -37.81 -6.03 2.99
CA ASN A 587 -36.39 -5.91 2.66
C ASN A 587 -35.56 -6.26 3.88
N VAL A 588 -34.48 -6.99 3.66
CA VAL A 588 -33.49 -7.31 4.72
C VAL A 588 -32.44 -6.22 4.68
N GLU A 589 -32.38 -5.46 5.76
CA GLU A 589 -31.29 -4.50 5.97
C GLU A 589 -30.03 -5.25 6.32
N ILE A 590 -28.97 -5.09 5.49
CA ILE A 590 -27.68 -5.73 5.69
C ILE A 590 -26.79 -4.68 6.38
N PRO A 591 -26.35 -4.93 7.64
CA PRO A 591 -25.47 -3.99 8.34
C PRO A 591 -24.12 -3.87 7.64
N GLN A 592 -23.49 -2.70 7.69
CA GLN A 592 -22.13 -2.48 7.17
C GLN A 592 -21.12 -3.51 7.67
N LYS A 593 -21.22 -3.89 8.95
CA LYS A 593 -20.38 -4.93 9.55
C LYS A 593 -20.46 -6.28 8.82
N ALA A 594 -21.59 -6.61 8.20
CA ALA A 594 -21.74 -7.86 7.46
C ALA A 594 -20.86 -7.91 6.21
N PHE A 595 -20.66 -6.78 5.52
CA PHE A 595 -19.73 -6.68 4.39
C PHE A 595 -18.28 -6.82 4.85
N MET A 596 -17.93 -6.20 5.99
CA MET A 596 -16.58 -6.28 6.56
C MET A 596 -16.26 -7.67 7.15
N SER A 597 -17.24 -8.36 7.75
CA SER A 597 -17.02 -9.67 8.36
C SER A 597 -16.67 -10.76 7.36
N VAL A 598 -17.12 -10.60 6.10
CA VAL A 598 -16.82 -11.51 5.00
C VAL A 598 -15.36 -11.40 4.55
N LEU A 599 -14.69 -10.28 4.87
CA LEU A 599 -13.26 -10.06 4.56
C LEU A 599 -12.33 -10.80 5.53
N LYS A 600 -12.80 -11.06 6.76
CA LYS A 600 -12.02 -11.71 7.84
C LYS A 600 -12.56 -13.12 8.10
N LEU A 601 -12.36 -14.04 7.17
CA LEU A 601 -12.90 -15.40 7.26
C LEU A 601 -12.12 -16.32 8.21
N ASP A 602 -10.86 -16.02 8.50
CA ASP A 602 -9.97 -16.92 9.25
C ASP A 602 -9.76 -16.55 10.73
N ASP A 603 -10.49 -15.55 11.26
CA ASP A 603 -10.48 -15.22 12.69
C ASP A 603 -11.17 -16.35 13.53
N LYS A 604 -10.44 -17.45 13.75
CA LYS A 604 -10.69 -18.42 14.83
C LYS A 604 -9.41 -19.00 15.36
#